data_a4e6657df280e64c32d44fcce36d788c
#
_entry.id   a4e6657df280e64c32d44fcce36d788c
#
_cell.length_a   1.000
_cell.length_b   1.000
_cell.length_c   1.000
_cell.angle_alpha   90.00
_cell.angle_beta   90.00
_cell.angle_gamma   90.00
#
_symmetry.space_group_name_H-M   'P 1'
#
loop_
_entity.id
_entity.type
_entity.pdbx_description
1 polymer ?
#
loop_
_entity_poly.entity_id
_entity_poly.type
_entity_poly.pdbx_seq_one_letter_code
_entity_poly.pdbx_strand_id
1 'polypeptide(L)'
;HSALSRDWSFGDADCVVVRIENADVLRRLIAVLTQSGDALTLSPAAITRWIERLRHFFPAFDRFDRPDPQFDGVGRTYKLEVAAELKTAIAQAGSDQELADVVNTALAKSNLLQWRVYWPMSPKGYADREKLWPALRALVDAALGAPDGHASALEAFVTAWIAAVPDGKPDPARQIAEFLFLHLAPDEGIYIRYSVRQNLWLEAVGSRFPDHESIADTYREEWQFMQAVRRAFADRDLAPRDMIDVQSALWIVHNYKEEDAAT
;
A
#
# COMPACT_ATOMS: atom_id res chain seq x y z
N HIS A 1 -22.79 -7.17 -38.05
CA HIS A 1 -21.47 -7.38 -38.68
C HIS A 1 -21.12 -6.20 -39.56
N SER A 2 -20.51 -5.17 -39.08
CA SER A 2 -19.80 -4.22 -39.94
C SER A 2 -18.64 -3.67 -39.15
N ALA A 3 -17.45 -4.03 -39.59
CA ALA A 3 -16.20 -3.46 -39.14
C ALA A 3 -16.19 -1.98 -39.48
N LEU A 4 -16.18 -1.13 -38.48
CA LEU A 4 -15.86 0.29 -38.63
C LEU A 4 -14.33 0.41 -38.61
N SER A 5 -13.71 0.26 -39.82
CA SER A 5 -12.38 0.80 -40.03
C SER A 5 -12.55 2.29 -40.34
N ARG A 6 -12.21 3.17 -39.43
CA ARG A 6 -11.96 4.57 -39.73
C ARG A 6 -10.45 4.81 -39.57
N ASP A 7 -9.83 5.13 -40.69
CA ASP A 7 -8.48 5.65 -40.74
C ASP A 7 -8.46 7.02 -40.05
N TRP A 8 -7.82 7.11 -38.94
CA TRP A 8 -7.51 8.37 -38.27
C TRP A 8 -6.04 8.66 -38.55
N SER A 9 -5.76 9.63 -39.41
CA SER A 9 -4.43 10.19 -39.56
C SER A 9 -4.24 11.30 -38.51
N PHE A 10 -3.43 11.05 -37.52
CA PHE A 10 -2.86 12.09 -36.68
C PHE A 10 -1.44 12.36 -37.17
N GLY A 11 -1.11 13.65 -37.38
CA GLY A 11 0.18 14.03 -37.91
C GLY A 11 1.34 13.61 -36.98
N ASP A 12 2.44 13.22 -37.57
CA ASP A 12 3.81 13.00 -37.08
C ASP A 12 4.05 12.38 -35.68
N ALA A 13 3.11 11.65 -35.12
CA ALA A 13 3.35 10.82 -33.96
C ALA A 13 3.24 9.35 -34.38
N ASP A 14 4.22 8.54 -33.99
CA ASP A 14 4.18 7.08 -34.15
C ASP A 14 2.98 6.51 -33.39
N CYS A 15 1.85 6.34 -34.09
CA CYS A 15 0.66 5.74 -33.51
C CYS A 15 0.75 4.21 -33.66
N VAL A 16 0.83 3.50 -32.55
CA VAL A 16 0.66 2.05 -32.51
C VAL A 16 -0.83 1.74 -32.40
N VAL A 17 -1.41 1.17 -33.45
CA VAL A 17 -2.79 0.69 -33.43
C VAL A 17 -2.81 -0.73 -32.84
N VAL A 18 -3.34 -0.87 -31.62
CA VAL A 18 -3.51 -2.18 -30.98
C VAL A 18 -4.97 -2.61 -31.13
N ARG A 19 -5.21 -3.75 -31.78
CA ARG A 19 -6.52 -4.36 -31.84
C ARG A 19 -6.80 -5.12 -30.57
N ILE A 20 -7.77 -4.66 -29.77
CA ILE A 20 -8.16 -5.28 -28.50
C ILE A 20 -9.49 -6.00 -28.72
N GLU A 21 -9.47 -7.33 -28.71
CA GLU A 21 -10.66 -8.17 -28.91
C GLU A 21 -11.36 -8.52 -27.57
N ASN A 22 -10.71 -8.27 -26.44
CA ASN A 22 -11.22 -8.59 -25.12
C ASN A 22 -11.60 -7.29 -24.36
N ALA A 23 -12.89 -7.19 -24.00
CA ALA A 23 -13.42 -6.02 -23.27
C ALA A 23 -12.74 -5.80 -21.89
N ASP A 24 -12.22 -6.85 -21.24
CA ASP A 24 -11.51 -6.73 -19.97
C ASP A 24 -10.10 -6.17 -20.17
N VAL A 25 -9.43 -6.56 -21.27
CA VAL A 25 -8.14 -5.99 -21.66
C VAL A 25 -8.31 -4.50 -22.01
N LEU A 26 -9.38 -4.17 -22.75
CA LEU A 26 -9.70 -2.78 -23.08
C LEU A 26 -9.99 -1.95 -21.83
N ARG A 27 -10.78 -2.46 -20.89
CA ARG A 27 -11.03 -1.78 -19.60
C ARG A 27 -9.75 -1.56 -18.81
N ARG A 28 -8.85 -2.55 -18.74
CA ARG A 28 -7.53 -2.42 -18.09
C ARG A 28 -6.65 -1.40 -18.80
N LEU A 29 -6.62 -1.41 -20.13
CA LEU A 29 -5.84 -0.43 -20.90
C LEU A 29 -6.41 0.99 -20.75
N ILE A 30 -7.73 1.16 -20.77
CA ILE A 30 -8.38 2.44 -20.48
C ILE A 30 -8.07 2.87 -19.04
N ALA A 31 -8.13 1.97 -18.07
CA ALA A 31 -7.76 2.27 -16.68
C ALA A 31 -6.29 2.71 -16.57
N VAL A 32 -5.37 2.04 -17.27
CA VAL A 32 -3.96 2.43 -17.33
C VAL A 32 -3.78 3.78 -18.04
N LEU A 33 -4.47 4.01 -19.17
CA LEU A 33 -4.36 5.25 -19.93
C LEU A 33 -5.09 6.43 -19.27
N THR A 34 -6.18 6.18 -18.53
CA THR A 34 -6.88 7.20 -17.75
C THR A 34 -6.24 7.43 -16.37
N GLN A 35 -5.54 6.45 -15.82
CA GLN A 35 -4.61 6.65 -14.71
C GLN A 35 -3.34 7.39 -15.14
N SER A 36 -3.05 7.49 -16.44
CA SER A 36 -2.03 8.38 -17.02
C SER A 36 -2.49 9.84 -17.09
N GLY A 37 -3.72 10.16 -16.65
CA GLY A 37 -4.16 11.53 -16.40
C GLY A 37 -3.33 12.10 -15.25
N ASP A 38 -2.39 13.00 -15.59
CA ASP A 38 -1.49 13.74 -14.72
C ASP A 38 -0.85 12.88 -13.61
N ALA A 39 0.19 12.10 -13.99
CA ALA A 39 1.01 11.39 -13.01
C ALA A 39 1.39 12.36 -11.89
N LEU A 40 1.03 12.04 -10.66
CA LEU A 40 1.27 12.89 -9.50
C LEU A 40 2.73 13.39 -9.51
N THR A 41 2.89 14.70 -9.65
CA THR A 41 4.22 15.31 -9.74
C THR A 41 4.72 15.65 -8.35
N LEU A 42 5.81 14.99 -7.95
CA LEU A 42 6.46 15.25 -6.67
C LEU A 42 7.56 16.29 -6.81
N SER A 43 7.73 17.14 -5.80
CA SER A 43 8.80 18.10 -5.69
C SER A 43 10.18 17.41 -5.74
N PRO A 44 11.03 17.67 -6.76
CA PRO A 44 12.38 17.11 -6.81
C PRO A 44 13.20 17.46 -5.58
N ALA A 45 13.02 18.66 -5.01
CA ALA A 45 13.72 19.10 -3.81
C ALA A 45 13.28 18.31 -2.56
N ALA A 46 11.99 17.96 -2.43
CA ALA A 46 11.52 17.12 -1.33
C ALA A 46 12.15 15.72 -1.41
N ILE A 47 12.13 15.10 -2.59
CA ILE A 47 12.74 13.78 -2.80
C ILE A 47 14.24 13.80 -2.49
N THR A 48 14.96 14.84 -2.92
CA THR A 48 16.39 14.99 -2.61
C THR A 48 16.62 15.04 -1.10
N ARG A 49 15.86 15.87 -0.36
CA ARG A 49 15.97 15.94 1.11
C ARG A 49 15.65 14.60 1.79
N TRP A 50 14.68 13.84 1.28
CA TRP A 50 14.37 12.53 1.82
C TRP A 50 15.51 11.53 1.65
N ILE A 51 16.17 11.55 0.49
CA ILE A 51 17.34 10.70 0.22
C ILE A 51 18.54 11.12 1.10
N GLU A 52 18.78 12.42 1.23
CA GLU A 52 19.83 12.94 2.11
C GLU A 52 19.58 12.52 3.56
N ARG A 53 18.31 12.60 4.02
CA ARG A 53 17.92 12.19 5.36
C ARG A 53 18.07 10.67 5.56
N LEU A 54 17.71 9.84 4.60
CA LEU A 54 17.98 8.40 4.65
C LEU A 54 19.48 8.11 4.81
N ARG A 55 20.32 8.76 4.00
CA ARG A 55 21.78 8.61 4.05
C ARG A 55 22.40 9.16 5.34
N HIS A 56 21.76 10.15 5.93
CA HIS A 56 22.17 10.66 7.23
C HIS A 56 22.00 9.61 8.34
N PHE A 57 20.87 8.93 8.38
CA PHE A 57 20.60 7.87 9.37
C PHE A 57 21.27 6.54 9.04
N PHE A 58 21.52 6.27 7.76
CA PHE A 58 22.14 5.06 7.26
C PHE A 58 23.28 5.43 6.29
N PRO A 59 24.47 5.80 6.83
CA PRO A 59 25.57 6.29 5.98
C PRO A 59 26.07 5.28 4.95
N ALA A 60 25.90 3.98 5.19
CA ALA A 60 26.26 2.92 4.25
C ALA A 60 25.17 2.65 3.20
N PHE A 61 23.95 3.21 3.36
CA PHE A 61 22.85 3.03 2.43
C PHE A 61 23.14 3.72 1.09
N ASP A 62 23.22 2.94 0.04
CA ASP A 62 23.42 3.40 -1.34
C ASP A 62 22.14 3.20 -2.17
N ARG A 63 21.64 1.95 -2.23
CA ARG A 63 20.48 1.54 -3.02
C ARG A 63 19.70 0.44 -2.30
N PHE A 64 18.37 0.39 -2.54
CA PHE A 64 17.51 -0.62 -1.92
C PHE A 64 17.80 -2.06 -2.41
N ASP A 65 18.25 -2.23 -3.66
CA ASP A 65 18.58 -3.54 -4.23
C ASP A 65 19.97 -4.07 -3.78
N ARG A 66 20.71 -3.28 -2.99
CA ARG A 66 21.95 -3.70 -2.33
C ARG A 66 21.68 -3.88 -0.84
N PRO A 67 22.02 -5.05 -0.26
CA PRO A 67 21.80 -5.28 1.15
C PRO A 67 22.52 -4.25 2.03
N ASP A 68 21.79 -3.60 2.90
CA ASP A 68 22.31 -2.79 3.99
C ASP A 68 21.79 -3.37 5.29
N PRO A 69 22.62 -4.03 6.13
CA PRO A 69 22.17 -4.71 7.33
C PRO A 69 21.46 -3.78 8.34
N GLN A 70 21.85 -2.50 8.39
CA GLN A 70 21.22 -1.54 9.30
C GLN A 70 19.85 -1.14 8.77
N PHE A 71 19.74 -0.69 7.52
CA PHE A 71 18.48 -0.32 6.91
C PHE A 71 17.53 -1.52 6.82
N ASP A 72 17.99 -2.65 6.27
CA ASP A 72 17.18 -3.85 6.12
C ASP A 72 16.71 -4.40 7.48
N GLY A 73 17.55 -4.35 8.51
CA GLY A 73 17.22 -4.81 9.86
C GLY A 73 16.05 -4.04 10.48
N VAL A 74 16.05 -2.72 10.38
CA VAL A 74 14.99 -1.88 10.96
C VAL A 74 13.78 -1.71 10.05
N GLY A 75 13.98 -1.79 8.73
CA GLY A 75 12.96 -1.43 7.75
C GLY A 75 12.26 -2.61 7.08
N ARG A 76 12.96 -3.71 6.83
CA ARG A 76 12.52 -4.73 5.89
C ARG A 76 12.45 -6.15 6.45
N THR A 77 13.52 -6.65 7.08
CA THR A 77 13.69 -8.07 7.41
C THR A 77 12.49 -8.63 8.17
N TYR A 78 12.09 -7.98 9.27
CA TYR A 78 10.96 -8.43 10.08
C TYR A 78 9.63 -8.41 9.33
N LYS A 79 9.43 -7.49 8.37
CA LYS A 79 8.19 -7.43 7.56
C LYS A 79 8.11 -8.61 6.61
N LEU A 80 9.24 -8.99 6.01
CA LEU A 80 9.32 -10.17 5.15
C LEU A 80 9.09 -11.46 5.93
N GLU A 81 9.61 -11.57 7.15
CA GLU A 81 9.36 -12.70 8.04
C GLU A 81 7.87 -12.80 8.38
N VAL A 82 7.24 -11.69 8.80
CA VAL A 82 5.79 -11.64 9.04
C VAL A 82 4.99 -12.01 7.79
N ALA A 83 5.38 -11.50 6.61
CA ALA A 83 4.72 -11.80 5.35
C ALA A 83 4.80 -13.31 4.98
N ALA A 84 5.96 -13.91 5.14
CA ALA A 84 6.17 -15.34 4.86
C ALA A 84 5.35 -16.24 5.79
N GLU A 85 5.39 -15.96 7.10
CA GLU A 85 4.59 -16.69 8.09
C GLU A 85 3.09 -16.50 7.83
N LEU A 86 2.64 -15.28 7.57
CA LEU A 86 1.25 -14.96 7.28
C LEU A 86 0.74 -15.72 6.05
N LYS A 87 1.46 -15.67 4.93
CA LYS A 87 1.11 -16.41 3.70
C LYS A 87 1.00 -17.92 3.94
N THR A 88 1.96 -18.49 4.67
CA THR A 88 1.96 -19.92 5.00
C THR A 88 0.75 -20.31 5.85
N ALA A 89 0.47 -19.51 6.89
CA ALA A 89 -0.62 -19.78 7.80
C ALA A 89 -2.01 -19.55 7.16
N ILE A 90 -2.17 -18.55 6.29
CA ILE A 90 -3.40 -18.35 5.50
C ILE A 90 -3.70 -19.55 4.63
N ALA A 91 -2.69 -20.11 3.95
CA ALA A 91 -2.86 -21.29 3.09
C ALA A 91 -3.32 -22.55 3.87
N GLN A 92 -3.11 -22.59 5.19
CA GLN A 92 -3.49 -23.69 6.08
C GLN A 92 -4.83 -23.46 6.79
N ALA A 93 -5.34 -22.23 6.82
CA ALA A 93 -6.57 -21.90 7.53
C ALA A 93 -7.80 -22.49 6.82
N GLY A 94 -8.44 -23.46 7.47
CA GLY A 94 -9.62 -24.18 6.95
C GLY A 94 -10.96 -23.49 7.25
N SER A 95 -10.95 -22.44 8.09
CA SER A 95 -12.15 -21.69 8.48
C SER A 95 -11.88 -20.21 8.62
N ASP A 96 -12.94 -19.38 8.60
CA ASP A 96 -12.82 -17.94 8.80
C ASP A 96 -12.33 -17.58 10.20
N GLN A 97 -12.66 -18.40 11.20
CA GLN A 97 -12.14 -18.24 12.56
C GLN A 97 -10.61 -18.46 12.60
N GLU A 98 -10.13 -19.54 11.99
CA GLU A 98 -8.69 -19.81 11.91
C GLU A 98 -7.95 -18.72 11.15
N LEU A 99 -8.53 -18.23 10.04
CA LEU A 99 -7.99 -17.10 9.29
C LEU A 99 -7.87 -15.84 10.18
N ALA A 100 -8.91 -15.53 10.94
CA ALA A 100 -8.89 -14.37 11.83
C ALA A 100 -7.83 -14.50 12.93
N ASP A 101 -7.63 -15.70 13.48
CA ASP A 101 -6.60 -15.97 14.48
C ASP A 101 -5.17 -15.85 13.88
N VAL A 102 -4.99 -16.31 12.64
CA VAL A 102 -3.75 -16.14 11.87
C VAL A 102 -3.44 -14.65 11.65
N VAL A 103 -4.43 -13.89 11.16
CA VAL A 103 -4.27 -12.44 10.93
C VAL A 103 -3.95 -11.71 12.25
N ASN A 104 -4.67 -12.00 13.33
CA ASN A 104 -4.40 -11.41 14.64
C ASN A 104 -2.98 -11.71 15.13
N THR A 105 -2.49 -12.92 14.90
CA THR A 105 -1.12 -13.30 15.27
C THR A 105 -0.09 -12.48 14.50
N ALA A 106 -0.29 -12.30 13.20
CA ALA A 106 0.59 -11.48 12.36
C ALA A 106 0.56 -10.00 12.77
N LEU A 107 -0.62 -9.45 13.05
CA LEU A 107 -0.79 -8.07 13.54
C LEU A 107 -0.08 -7.87 14.89
N ALA A 108 -0.13 -8.84 15.78
CA ALA A 108 0.52 -8.78 17.09
C ALA A 108 2.05 -8.89 17.01
N LYS A 109 2.58 -9.62 16.03
CA LYS A 109 4.04 -9.72 15.77
C LYS A 109 4.61 -8.48 15.12
N SER A 110 3.80 -7.76 14.35
CA SER A 110 4.22 -6.54 13.65
C SER A 110 4.29 -5.35 14.60
N ASN A 111 5.30 -4.50 14.43
CA ASN A 111 5.40 -3.20 15.11
C ASN A 111 4.73 -2.06 14.33
N LEU A 112 4.07 -2.35 13.21
CA LEU A 112 3.41 -1.34 12.39
C LEU A 112 2.13 -0.81 13.03
N LEU A 113 1.37 -1.67 13.72
CA LEU A 113 0.10 -1.32 14.34
C LEU A 113 0.18 -1.35 15.87
N GLN A 114 -0.51 -0.39 16.50
CA GLN A 114 -0.72 -0.45 17.94
C GLN A 114 -1.74 -1.54 18.26
N TRP A 115 -1.59 -2.24 19.38
CA TRP A 115 -2.48 -3.33 19.80
C TRP A 115 -3.97 -2.94 19.84
N ARG A 116 -4.29 -1.69 20.15
CA ARG A 116 -5.65 -1.15 20.19
C ARG A 116 -6.36 -1.19 18.85
N VAL A 117 -5.63 -1.15 17.74
CA VAL A 117 -6.16 -1.17 16.39
C VAL A 117 -6.82 -2.50 16.09
N TYR A 118 -6.20 -3.61 16.46
CA TYR A 118 -6.67 -4.97 16.16
C TYR A 118 -7.29 -5.70 17.35
N TRP A 119 -7.23 -5.13 18.57
CA TRP A 119 -7.81 -5.74 19.76
C TRP A 119 -9.27 -6.18 19.60
N PRO A 120 -10.17 -5.41 18.95
CA PRO A 120 -11.55 -5.85 18.74
C PRO A 120 -11.68 -7.21 18.05
N MET A 121 -10.76 -7.55 17.14
CA MET A 121 -10.73 -8.83 16.42
C MET A 121 -10.07 -9.96 17.19
N SER A 122 -9.35 -9.67 18.29
CA SER A 122 -8.60 -10.69 19.02
C SER A 122 -9.54 -11.74 19.63
N PRO A 123 -9.03 -12.92 20.05
CA PRO A 123 -9.85 -13.95 20.70
C PRO A 123 -10.63 -13.46 21.93
N LYS A 124 -10.10 -12.42 22.62
CA LYS A 124 -10.73 -11.77 23.76
C LYS A 124 -11.42 -10.46 23.39
N GLY A 125 -11.44 -10.11 22.11
CA GLY A 125 -12.06 -8.91 21.59
C GLY A 125 -13.60 -8.99 21.57
N TYR A 126 -14.21 -7.92 21.16
CA TYR A 126 -15.66 -7.70 21.25
C TYR A 126 -16.33 -7.48 19.88
N ALA A 127 -15.60 -7.69 18.78
CA ALA A 127 -16.20 -7.61 17.44
C ALA A 127 -17.20 -8.73 17.20
N ASP A 128 -18.29 -8.40 16.50
CA ASP A 128 -19.26 -9.39 15.99
C ASP A 128 -18.60 -10.21 14.89
N ARG A 129 -18.23 -11.44 15.23
CA ARG A 129 -17.45 -12.33 14.36
C ARG A 129 -18.24 -12.78 13.14
N GLU A 130 -19.53 -13.00 13.28
CA GLU A 130 -20.37 -13.44 12.16
C GLU A 130 -20.42 -12.42 11.04
N LYS A 131 -20.34 -11.13 11.39
CA LYS A 131 -20.28 -10.04 10.42
C LYS A 131 -18.89 -9.78 9.87
N LEU A 132 -17.87 -9.90 10.72
CA LEU A 132 -16.52 -9.43 10.39
C LEU A 132 -15.67 -10.48 9.66
N TRP A 133 -15.77 -11.78 10.04
CA TRP A 133 -14.91 -12.81 9.47
C TRP A 133 -15.08 -13.04 7.98
N PRO A 134 -16.31 -13.06 7.41
CA PRO A 134 -16.50 -13.15 5.97
C PRO A 134 -15.86 -11.96 5.20
N ALA A 135 -15.95 -10.75 5.77
CA ALA A 135 -15.34 -9.57 5.18
C ALA A 135 -13.81 -9.59 5.27
N LEU A 136 -13.25 -10.14 6.37
CA LEU A 136 -11.81 -10.36 6.50
C LEU A 136 -11.30 -11.39 5.48
N ARG A 137 -12.04 -12.47 5.26
CA ARG A 137 -11.74 -13.46 4.21
C ARG A 137 -11.68 -12.80 2.84
N ALA A 138 -12.72 -12.06 2.48
CA ALA A 138 -12.78 -11.35 1.21
C ALA A 138 -11.62 -10.34 1.04
N LEU A 139 -11.23 -9.66 2.12
CA LEU A 139 -10.09 -8.76 2.13
C LEU A 139 -8.76 -9.48 1.89
N VAL A 140 -8.56 -10.64 2.54
CA VAL A 140 -7.35 -11.47 2.35
C VAL A 140 -7.31 -12.02 0.92
N ASP A 141 -8.42 -12.50 0.39
CA ASP A 141 -8.51 -12.99 -0.99
C ASP A 141 -8.20 -11.87 -2.00
N ALA A 142 -8.70 -10.65 -1.75
CA ALA A 142 -8.35 -9.48 -2.57
C ALA A 142 -6.86 -9.12 -2.45
N ALA A 143 -6.27 -9.20 -1.26
CA ALA A 143 -4.85 -8.94 -1.05
C ALA A 143 -3.93 -9.95 -1.76
N LEU A 144 -4.39 -11.19 -1.93
CA LEU A 144 -3.68 -12.23 -2.70
C LEU A 144 -3.99 -12.17 -4.22
N GLY A 145 -5.00 -11.39 -4.60
CA GLY A 145 -5.46 -11.23 -5.97
C GLY A 145 -4.80 -10.05 -6.71
N ALA A 146 -5.53 -9.53 -7.70
CA ALA A 146 -5.08 -8.39 -8.47
C ALA A 146 -5.30 -7.06 -7.70
N PRO A 147 -4.36 -6.10 -7.78
CA PRO A 147 -4.37 -4.88 -6.95
C PRO A 147 -5.54 -3.92 -7.25
N ASP A 148 -6.18 -4.04 -8.40
CA ASP A 148 -7.39 -3.28 -8.76
C ASP A 148 -8.58 -3.57 -7.83
N GLY A 149 -8.58 -4.71 -7.15
CA GLY A 149 -9.56 -5.08 -6.12
C GLY A 149 -9.32 -4.47 -4.74
N HIS A 150 -8.12 -3.99 -4.43
CA HIS A 150 -7.73 -3.57 -3.08
C HIS A 150 -8.62 -2.46 -2.51
N ALA A 151 -8.86 -1.40 -3.27
CA ALA A 151 -9.66 -0.26 -2.82
C ALA A 151 -11.11 -0.65 -2.46
N SER A 152 -11.74 -1.47 -3.30
CA SER A 152 -13.11 -1.94 -3.07
C SER A 152 -13.20 -2.92 -1.89
N ALA A 153 -12.22 -3.81 -1.75
CA ALA A 153 -12.16 -4.74 -0.63
C ALA A 153 -11.90 -4.03 0.70
N LEU A 154 -11.06 -3.01 0.70
CA LEU A 154 -10.83 -2.15 1.86
C LEU A 154 -12.12 -1.45 2.29
N GLU A 155 -12.85 -0.83 1.36
CA GLU A 155 -14.10 -0.14 1.68
C GLU A 155 -15.17 -1.10 2.23
N ALA A 156 -15.31 -2.29 1.63
CA ALA A 156 -16.20 -3.35 2.12
C ALA A 156 -15.80 -3.82 3.53
N PHE A 157 -14.51 -4.02 3.79
CA PHE A 157 -14.03 -4.41 5.11
C PHE A 157 -14.27 -3.32 6.17
N VAL A 158 -14.03 -2.05 5.83
CA VAL A 158 -14.33 -0.93 6.74
C VAL A 158 -15.83 -0.85 7.06
N THR A 159 -16.68 -1.06 6.07
CA THR A 159 -18.14 -1.09 6.26
C THR A 159 -18.55 -2.23 7.23
N ALA A 160 -18.00 -3.43 7.03
CA ALA A 160 -18.24 -4.56 7.91
C ALA A 160 -17.69 -4.32 9.33
N TRP A 161 -16.52 -3.70 9.45
CA TRP A 161 -15.92 -3.32 10.73
C TRP A 161 -16.83 -2.37 11.52
N ILE A 162 -17.33 -1.30 10.89
CA ILE A 162 -18.24 -0.35 11.53
C ILE A 162 -19.52 -1.05 12.01
N ALA A 163 -20.02 -2.03 11.26
CA ALA A 163 -21.21 -2.80 11.63
C ALA A 163 -20.93 -3.85 12.74
N ALA A 164 -19.69 -4.32 12.87
CA ALA A 164 -19.31 -5.43 13.76
C ALA A 164 -18.66 -4.97 15.08
N VAL A 165 -18.07 -3.77 15.11
CA VAL A 165 -17.35 -3.24 16.26
C VAL A 165 -18.14 -2.11 16.89
N PRO A 166 -18.57 -2.23 18.17
CA PRO A 166 -19.23 -1.13 18.89
C PRO A 166 -18.40 0.16 18.84
N ASP A 167 -19.01 1.27 18.45
CA ASP A 167 -18.33 2.56 18.21
C ASP A 167 -17.16 2.48 17.23
N GLY A 168 -17.21 1.51 16.32
CA GLY A 168 -16.17 1.24 15.32
C GLY A 168 -15.90 2.45 14.44
N LYS A 169 -14.64 2.85 14.37
CA LYS A 169 -14.17 3.92 13.48
C LYS A 169 -13.52 3.31 12.25
N PRO A 170 -13.53 4.01 11.10
CA PRO A 170 -12.94 3.48 9.86
C PRO A 170 -11.42 3.30 9.92
N ASP A 171 -10.70 4.16 10.65
CA ASP A 171 -9.24 4.19 10.62
C ASP A 171 -8.56 2.90 11.13
N PRO A 172 -8.99 2.23 12.21
CA PRO A 172 -8.45 0.93 12.58
C PRO A 172 -8.59 -0.13 11.50
N ALA A 173 -9.76 -0.23 10.87
CA ALA A 173 -10.02 -1.19 9.80
C ALA A 173 -9.14 -0.90 8.58
N ARG A 174 -9.01 0.36 8.20
CA ARG A 174 -8.14 0.79 7.12
C ARG A 174 -6.69 0.37 7.38
N GLN A 175 -6.16 0.60 8.57
CA GLN A 175 -4.80 0.21 8.93
C GLN A 175 -4.59 -1.32 8.86
N ILE A 176 -5.58 -2.12 9.27
CA ILE A 176 -5.53 -3.58 9.17
C ILE A 176 -5.51 -4.00 7.70
N ALA A 177 -6.38 -3.43 6.86
CA ALA A 177 -6.43 -3.75 5.43
C ALA A 177 -5.13 -3.40 4.72
N GLU A 178 -4.60 -2.20 4.93
CA GLU A 178 -3.33 -1.77 4.34
C GLU A 178 -2.15 -2.64 4.81
N PHE A 179 -2.16 -3.04 6.09
CA PHE A 179 -1.17 -3.99 6.61
C PHE A 179 -1.20 -5.31 5.81
N LEU A 180 -2.40 -5.86 5.58
CA LEU A 180 -2.55 -7.08 4.79
C LEU A 180 -2.08 -6.89 3.35
N PHE A 181 -2.45 -5.80 2.70
CA PHE A 181 -2.00 -5.51 1.34
C PHE A 181 -0.48 -5.41 1.24
N LEU A 182 0.18 -4.67 2.15
CA LEU A 182 1.63 -4.54 2.14
C LEU A 182 2.36 -5.89 2.31
N HIS A 183 1.85 -6.78 3.18
CA HIS A 183 2.52 -8.05 3.48
C HIS A 183 2.18 -9.17 2.50
N LEU A 184 0.96 -9.18 1.94
CA LEU A 184 0.52 -10.22 1.01
C LEU A 184 0.85 -9.89 -0.45
N ALA A 185 0.88 -8.62 -0.83
CA ALA A 185 1.19 -8.13 -2.16
C ALA A 185 2.22 -6.98 -2.12
N PRO A 186 3.47 -7.21 -1.70
CA PRO A 186 4.44 -6.15 -1.44
C PRO A 186 4.82 -5.32 -2.67
N ASP A 187 4.60 -5.83 -3.88
CA ASP A 187 4.86 -5.07 -5.12
C ASP A 187 3.85 -3.95 -5.35
N GLU A 188 2.62 -4.10 -4.84
CA GLU A 188 1.49 -3.21 -5.11
C GLU A 188 0.79 -2.71 -3.84
N GLY A 189 0.84 -3.50 -2.77
CA GLY A 189 0.18 -3.17 -1.51
C GLY A 189 0.89 -2.04 -0.77
N ILE A 190 0.12 -1.13 -0.21
CA ILE A 190 0.66 0.01 0.54
C ILE A 190 0.21 -0.01 1.99
N TYR A 191 1.02 0.63 2.84
CA TYR A 191 0.67 0.99 4.20
C TYR A 191 1.31 2.33 4.55
N ILE A 192 0.49 3.33 4.88
CA ILE A 192 0.97 4.63 5.32
C ILE A 192 0.09 5.19 6.44
N ARG A 193 0.69 5.56 7.57
CA ARG A 193 -0.06 6.19 8.66
C ARG A 193 -0.52 7.60 8.29
N TYR A 194 -1.69 7.98 8.79
CA TYR A 194 -2.30 9.29 8.51
C TYR A 194 -1.34 10.47 8.70
N SER A 195 -0.65 10.55 9.84
CA SER A 195 0.28 11.68 10.10
C SER A 195 1.47 11.69 9.15
N VAL A 196 2.02 10.52 8.82
CA VAL A 196 3.11 10.36 7.86
C VAL A 196 2.66 10.82 6.48
N ARG A 197 1.50 10.35 6.04
CA ARG A 197 0.88 10.74 4.76
C ARG A 197 0.71 12.26 4.66
N GLN A 198 0.04 12.88 5.63
CA GLN A 198 -0.25 14.31 5.59
C GLN A 198 1.01 15.17 5.48
N ASN A 199 2.03 14.84 6.25
CA ASN A 199 3.26 15.62 6.27
C ASN A 199 4.10 15.42 5.01
N LEU A 200 4.29 14.18 4.59
CA LEU A 200 5.08 13.88 3.40
C LEU A 200 4.38 14.32 2.10
N TRP A 201 3.06 14.19 2.04
CA TRP A 201 2.29 14.74 0.93
C TRP A 201 2.45 16.25 0.85
N LEU A 202 2.26 16.99 1.97
CA LEU A 202 2.42 18.43 2.00
C LEU A 202 3.82 18.85 1.55
N GLU A 203 4.85 18.13 1.98
CA GLU A 203 6.23 18.41 1.60
C GLU A 203 6.51 18.14 0.12
N ALA A 204 5.97 17.05 -0.43
CA ALA A 204 6.27 16.60 -1.79
C ALA A 204 5.35 17.21 -2.86
N VAL A 205 4.09 17.49 -2.52
CA VAL A 205 3.07 18.00 -3.46
C VAL A 205 2.82 19.50 -3.28
N GLY A 206 3.10 20.04 -2.07
CA GLY A 206 2.92 21.46 -1.77
C GLY A 206 1.48 21.84 -1.39
N SER A 207 0.57 20.89 -1.29
CA SER A 207 -0.81 21.08 -0.86
C SER A 207 -1.18 20.10 0.27
N ARG A 208 -2.32 20.28 0.91
CA ARG A 208 -2.85 19.27 1.82
C ARG A 208 -3.28 18.03 1.03
N PHE A 209 -3.17 16.84 1.65
CA PHE A 209 -3.76 15.63 1.10
C PHE A 209 -5.27 15.87 0.88
N PRO A 210 -5.83 15.49 -0.28
CA PRO A 210 -7.25 15.73 -0.57
C PRO A 210 -8.15 14.99 0.42
N ASP A 211 -9.27 15.63 0.76
CA ASP A 211 -10.34 14.96 1.49
C ASP A 211 -11.25 14.26 0.48
N HIS A 212 -11.43 12.96 0.64
CA HIS A 212 -12.32 12.15 -0.20
C HIS A 212 -13.54 11.69 0.61
N GLU A 213 -14.68 11.60 -0.04
CA GLU A 213 -15.92 11.07 0.56
C GLU A 213 -15.83 9.57 0.79
N SER A 214 -15.10 8.85 -0.09
CA SER A 214 -14.93 7.40 -0.05
C SER A 214 -13.55 7.02 0.48
N ILE A 215 -13.51 5.97 1.27
CA ILE A 215 -12.26 5.37 1.75
C ILE A 215 -11.49 4.73 0.59
N ALA A 216 -12.22 4.17 -0.38
CA ALA A 216 -11.63 3.61 -1.59
C ALA A 216 -10.87 4.68 -2.39
N ASP A 217 -11.43 5.89 -2.52
CA ASP A 217 -10.77 6.99 -3.23
C ASP A 217 -9.56 7.51 -2.45
N THR A 218 -9.68 7.60 -1.12
CA THR A 218 -8.53 7.91 -0.24
C THR A 218 -7.39 6.92 -0.47
N TYR A 219 -7.68 5.61 -0.51
CA TYR A 219 -6.68 4.58 -0.73
C TYR A 219 -6.05 4.66 -2.13
N ARG A 220 -6.84 4.95 -3.17
CA ARG A 220 -6.33 5.12 -4.54
C ARG A 220 -5.35 6.28 -4.64
N GLU A 221 -5.66 7.42 -3.98
CA GLU A 221 -4.78 8.58 -3.94
C GLU A 221 -3.48 8.28 -3.17
N GLU A 222 -3.58 7.59 -2.03
CA GLU A 222 -2.41 7.11 -1.27
C GLU A 222 -1.55 6.17 -2.11
N TRP A 223 -2.18 5.25 -2.85
CA TRP A 223 -1.49 4.32 -3.73
C TRP A 223 -0.76 5.08 -4.86
N GLN A 224 -1.41 6.04 -5.49
CA GLN A 224 -0.79 6.88 -6.53
C GLN A 224 0.42 7.65 -5.97
N PHE A 225 0.30 8.19 -4.77
CA PHE A 225 1.40 8.87 -4.09
C PHE A 225 2.59 7.93 -3.83
N MET A 226 2.33 6.77 -3.26
CA MET A 226 3.37 5.80 -2.96
C MET A 226 4.06 5.28 -4.24
N GLN A 227 3.31 5.04 -5.31
CA GLN A 227 3.86 4.69 -6.62
C GLN A 227 4.68 5.85 -7.23
N ALA A 228 4.25 7.09 -7.07
CA ALA A 228 5.02 8.25 -7.52
C ALA A 228 6.35 8.36 -6.75
N VAL A 229 6.35 8.10 -5.45
CA VAL A 229 7.59 8.05 -4.64
C VAL A 229 8.50 6.91 -5.11
N ARG A 230 7.96 5.70 -5.34
CA ARG A 230 8.72 4.56 -5.87
C ARG A 230 9.44 4.93 -7.17
N ARG A 231 8.71 5.53 -8.12
CA ARG A 231 9.30 6.02 -9.38
C ARG A 231 10.35 7.09 -9.13
N ALA A 232 10.07 8.09 -8.28
CA ALA A 232 11.01 9.17 -8.00
C ALA A 232 12.31 8.68 -7.33
N PHE A 233 12.27 7.60 -6.55
CA PHE A 233 13.46 6.93 -6.01
C PHE A 233 14.19 6.14 -7.10
N ALA A 234 13.48 5.42 -7.96
CA ALA A 234 14.06 4.69 -9.09
C ALA A 234 14.77 5.64 -10.08
N ASP A 235 14.18 6.77 -10.40
CA ASP A 235 14.74 7.83 -11.27
C ASP A 235 16.04 8.43 -10.70
N ARG A 236 16.32 8.22 -9.41
CA ARG A 236 17.56 8.63 -8.71
C ARG A 236 18.47 7.46 -8.37
N ASP A 237 18.31 6.37 -9.09
CA ASP A 237 19.13 5.16 -8.99
C ASP A 237 19.09 4.46 -7.62
N LEU A 238 18.02 4.65 -6.83
CA LEU A 238 17.86 3.97 -5.55
C LEU A 238 17.26 2.57 -5.67
N ALA A 239 16.63 2.22 -6.79
CA ALA A 239 16.11 0.90 -7.15
C ALA A 239 15.26 0.21 -6.05
N PRO A 240 14.10 0.77 -5.62
CA PRO A 240 13.23 0.12 -4.64
C PRO A 240 12.76 -1.26 -5.12
N ARG A 241 12.98 -2.30 -4.32
CA ARG A 241 12.61 -3.69 -4.63
C ARG A 241 11.09 -3.86 -4.70
N ASP A 242 10.37 -3.25 -3.75
CA ASP A 242 8.92 -3.30 -3.60
C ASP A 242 8.41 -2.12 -2.74
N MET A 243 7.14 -2.15 -2.34
CA MET A 243 6.53 -1.11 -1.51
C MET A 243 6.95 -1.17 -0.04
N ILE A 244 7.53 -2.29 0.42
CA ILE A 244 8.12 -2.36 1.77
C ILE A 244 9.32 -1.41 1.87
N ASP A 245 10.16 -1.33 0.83
CA ASP A 245 11.28 -0.39 0.80
C ASP A 245 10.80 1.05 0.84
N VAL A 246 9.80 1.39 0.01
CA VAL A 246 9.21 2.73 -0.04
C VAL A 246 8.59 3.11 1.31
N GLN A 247 7.79 2.21 1.89
CA GLN A 247 7.16 2.42 3.19
C GLN A 247 8.20 2.61 4.30
N SER A 248 9.25 1.79 4.31
CA SER A 248 10.33 1.88 5.29
C SER A 248 11.09 3.20 5.19
N ALA A 249 11.44 3.61 3.97
CA ALA A 249 12.10 4.87 3.71
C ALA A 249 11.26 6.07 4.21
N LEU A 250 9.98 6.10 3.83
CA LEU A 250 9.09 7.19 4.23
C LEU A 250 8.86 7.23 5.75
N TRP A 251 8.78 6.05 6.39
CA TRP A 251 8.69 5.96 7.84
C TRP A 251 9.92 6.55 8.54
N ILE A 252 11.12 6.18 8.08
CA ILE A 252 12.39 6.66 8.60
C ILE A 252 12.51 8.17 8.39
N VAL A 253 12.29 8.64 7.17
CA VAL A 253 12.35 10.07 6.82
C VAL A 253 11.43 10.92 7.70
N HIS A 254 10.26 10.39 8.05
CA HIS A 254 9.29 11.15 8.85
C HIS A 254 9.54 11.07 10.35
N ASN A 255 9.93 9.91 10.89
CA ASN A 255 9.89 9.65 12.33
C ASN A 255 11.25 9.68 13.01
N TYR A 256 12.36 9.41 12.29
CA TYR A 256 13.68 9.42 12.91
C TYR A 256 14.10 10.84 13.27
N LYS A 257 14.74 11.00 14.41
CA LYS A 257 15.28 12.26 14.93
C LYS A 257 16.79 12.20 14.96
N GLU A 258 17.45 13.34 15.18
CA GLU A 258 18.92 13.41 15.24
C GLU A 258 19.51 12.46 16.30
N GLU A 259 18.80 12.19 17.38
CA GLU A 259 19.19 11.23 18.42
C GLU A 259 19.18 9.76 17.94
N ASP A 260 18.50 9.46 16.83
CA ASP A 260 18.43 8.14 16.21
C ASP A 260 19.56 7.93 15.15
N ALA A 261 20.32 8.97 14.82
CA ALA A 261 21.46 8.86 13.94
C ALA A 261 22.51 7.93 14.56
N ALA A 262 22.94 6.92 13.79
CA ALA A 262 23.81 5.86 14.28
C ALA A 262 25.06 6.41 14.98
N THR A 263 25.17 6.14 16.29
CA THR A 263 26.41 6.24 17.03
C THR A 263 27.37 5.14 16.62
#